data_3fa7e3e2da6ed1aa83c1eda65882272e
#
_entry.id   3fa7e3e2da6ed1aa83c1eda65882272e
#
_cell.length_a   1.000
_cell.length_b   1.000
_cell.length_c   1.000
_cell.angle_alpha   90.00
_cell.angle_beta   90.00
_cell.angle_gamma   90.00
#
_symmetry.space_group_name_H-M   'P 1'
#
loop_
_entity.id
_entity.type
_entity.pdbx_description
1 polymer ?
#
loop_
_entity_poly.entity_id
_entity_poly.type
_entity_poly.pdbx_seq_one_letter_code
_entity_poly.pdbx_strand_id
1 'polypeptide(L)'
;VFGAHFPATLDGNPNCTDGNNSFEVFGGVHFVAAHGERVRQHRDKLSPNVVDNVDRGLAYNLEDVAIAHLQQSKIARNWLDLFEEVDVVICPAASTSPFPHNQWSVAEIDDAKMATYMRWLAITYLPTMALASAVVLPCGIDDQKMPFGIQILSAPGRDQLVIQVAKALEDVLASHPATMRPIPDLTKLTS
;
A
#
# COMPACT_ATOMS: atom_id res chain seq x y z
N VAL A 1 16.23 -19.58 1.30
CA VAL A 1 15.19 -19.02 2.19
C VAL A 1 15.63 -17.61 2.54
N PHE A 2 15.16 -16.62 1.78
CA PHE A 2 15.39 -15.22 2.12
C PHE A 2 14.29 -14.83 3.10
N GLY A 3 14.58 -14.87 4.38
CA GLY A 3 13.73 -14.28 5.40
C GLY A 3 13.85 -12.76 5.30
N ALA A 4 12.97 -12.12 4.56
CA ALA A 4 12.80 -10.68 4.68
C ALA A 4 12.25 -10.40 6.08
N HIS A 5 13.13 -10.04 6.99
CA HIS A 5 12.72 -9.45 8.25
C HIS A 5 12.28 -8.03 7.92
N PHE A 6 10.99 -7.85 7.65
CA PHE A 6 10.41 -6.50 7.73
C PHE A 6 10.62 -6.09 9.18
N PRO A 7 11.37 -5.02 9.46
CA PRO A 7 11.42 -4.53 10.82
C PRO A 7 9.97 -4.23 11.19
N ALA A 8 9.46 -4.87 12.23
CA ALA A 8 8.09 -4.72 12.71
C ALA A 8 7.74 -3.25 13.05
N THR A 9 8.68 -2.35 12.83
CA THR A 9 8.58 -0.93 13.19
C THR A 9 9.44 -0.11 12.25
N LEU A 10 8.89 0.31 11.11
CA LEU A 10 9.50 1.37 10.29
C LEU A 10 9.64 2.71 11.04
N ASP A 11 9.09 2.80 12.25
CA ASP A 11 9.10 3.98 13.12
C ASP A 11 9.69 3.72 14.51
N GLY A 12 10.19 2.49 14.77
CA GLY A 12 10.65 2.08 16.11
C GLY A 12 9.53 1.90 17.13
N ASN A 13 8.26 1.99 16.73
CA ASN A 13 7.09 1.78 17.59
C ASN A 13 6.37 0.49 17.17
N PRO A 14 6.16 -0.50 18.08
CA PRO A 14 5.51 -1.77 17.77
C PRO A 14 4.07 -1.64 17.22
N ASN A 15 3.48 -0.46 17.25
CA ASN A 15 2.08 -0.28 16.85
C ASN A 15 1.89 0.34 15.45
N CYS A 16 2.93 0.73 14.69
CA CYS A 16 2.82 1.43 13.38
C CYS A 16 1.75 2.55 13.35
N THR A 17 1.38 3.11 14.51
CA THR A 17 0.25 4.02 14.64
C THR A 17 0.53 5.36 13.97
N ASP A 18 1.77 5.84 14.05
CA ASP A 18 2.14 7.17 13.56
C ASP A 18 2.06 7.26 12.03
N GLY A 19 2.59 6.27 11.31
CA GLY A 19 2.52 6.24 9.84
C GLY A 19 1.10 6.10 9.30
N ASN A 20 0.28 5.29 9.96
CA ASN A 20 -1.13 5.14 9.61
C ASN A 20 -1.90 6.44 9.81
N ASN A 21 -1.72 7.12 10.95
CA ASN A 21 -2.39 8.37 11.26
C ASN A 21 -1.98 9.47 10.28
N SER A 22 -0.69 9.59 9.97
CA SER A 22 -0.20 10.59 9.02
C SER A 22 -0.76 10.38 7.62
N PHE A 23 -0.84 9.12 7.15
CA PHE A 23 -1.45 8.79 5.86
C PHE A 23 -2.94 9.16 5.82
N GLU A 24 -3.69 8.87 6.89
CA GLU A 24 -5.11 9.22 7.00
C GLU A 24 -5.32 10.75 7.01
N VAL A 25 -4.47 11.50 7.71
CA VAL A 25 -4.52 12.97 7.71
C VAL A 25 -4.28 13.52 6.32
N PHE A 26 -3.19 13.11 5.64
CA PHE A 26 -2.92 13.56 4.27
C PHE A 26 -3.99 13.14 3.28
N GLY A 27 -4.49 11.91 3.40
CA GLY A 27 -5.61 11.42 2.62
C GLY A 27 -6.85 12.29 2.78
N GLY A 28 -7.24 12.58 4.02
CA GLY A 28 -8.36 13.47 4.33
C GLY A 28 -8.19 14.88 3.74
N VAL A 29 -7.02 15.49 3.91
CA VAL A 29 -6.70 16.83 3.34
C VAL A 29 -6.82 16.81 1.81
N HIS A 30 -6.27 15.79 1.14
CA HIS A 30 -6.38 15.66 -0.31
C HIS A 30 -7.82 15.41 -0.77
N PHE A 31 -8.61 14.62 -0.04
CA PHE A 31 -10.02 14.39 -0.34
C PHE A 31 -10.85 15.67 -0.18
N VAL A 32 -10.58 16.50 0.82
CA VAL A 32 -11.23 17.82 0.96
C VAL A 32 -10.92 18.69 -0.25
N ALA A 33 -9.67 18.76 -0.67
CA ALA A 33 -9.26 19.57 -1.83
C ALA A 33 -9.91 19.06 -3.13
N ALA A 34 -9.94 17.74 -3.36
CA ALA A 34 -10.41 17.15 -4.62
C ALA A 34 -11.95 16.98 -4.68
N HIS A 35 -12.60 16.72 -3.55
CA HIS A 35 -14.00 16.30 -3.50
C HIS A 35 -14.89 17.12 -2.58
N GLY A 36 -14.34 18.02 -1.76
CA GLY A 36 -15.11 18.79 -0.76
C GLY A 36 -16.32 19.51 -1.35
N GLU A 37 -16.16 20.15 -2.52
CA GLU A 37 -17.26 20.84 -3.20
C GLU A 37 -18.35 19.86 -3.67
N ARG A 38 -17.93 18.71 -4.25
CA ARG A 38 -18.89 17.69 -4.69
C ARG A 38 -19.65 17.07 -3.53
N VAL A 39 -19.01 16.87 -2.37
CA VAL A 39 -19.66 16.37 -1.16
C VAL A 39 -20.69 17.38 -0.64
N ARG A 40 -20.38 18.67 -0.66
CA ARG A 40 -21.35 19.72 -0.28
C ARG A 40 -22.59 19.75 -1.17
N GLN A 41 -22.41 19.56 -2.48
CA GLN A 41 -23.50 19.69 -3.47
C GLN A 41 -24.28 18.40 -3.74
N HIS A 42 -23.63 17.22 -3.63
CA HIS A 42 -24.16 15.96 -4.13
C HIS A 42 -23.83 14.78 -3.21
N ARG A 43 -23.87 14.99 -1.90
CA ARG A 43 -23.48 14.00 -0.86
C ARG A 43 -24.16 12.63 -1.03
N ASP A 44 -25.46 12.65 -1.40
CA ASP A 44 -26.29 11.48 -1.61
C ASP A 44 -25.93 10.63 -2.84
N LYS A 45 -25.16 11.21 -3.77
CA LYS A 45 -24.74 10.57 -5.03
C LYS A 45 -23.32 10.04 -5.01
N LEU A 46 -22.58 10.23 -3.92
CA LEU A 46 -21.19 9.85 -3.79
C LEU A 46 -21.02 8.57 -2.98
N SER A 47 -19.93 7.86 -3.26
CA SER A 47 -19.53 6.70 -2.45
C SER A 47 -19.40 7.10 -0.97
N PRO A 48 -19.90 6.26 -0.04
CA PRO A 48 -19.73 6.50 1.40
C PRO A 48 -18.26 6.74 1.81
N ASN A 49 -17.31 6.05 1.18
CA ASN A 49 -15.88 6.22 1.45
C ASN A 49 -15.38 7.62 1.05
N VAL A 50 -15.85 8.19 -0.06
CA VAL A 50 -15.50 9.57 -0.45
C VAL A 50 -16.04 10.58 0.56
N VAL A 51 -17.29 10.38 0.98
CA VAL A 51 -17.94 11.24 1.98
C VAL A 51 -17.21 11.17 3.31
N ASP A 52 -16.91 9.96 3.82
CA ASP A 52 -16.19 9.75 5.08
C ASP A 52 -14.80 10.40 5.06
N ASN A 53 -14.03 10.25 3.97
CA ASN A 53 -12.71 10.89 3.86
C ASN A 53 -12.77 12.42 3.86
N VAL A 54 -13.76 13.00 3.19
CA VAL A 54 -13.96 14.46 3.23
C VAL A 54 -14.35 14.92 4.62
N ASP A 55 -15.28 14.22 5.28
CA ASP A 55 -15.72 14.57 6.65
C ASP A 55 -14.57 14.48 7.65
N ARG A 56 -13.75 13.43 7.59
CA ARG A 56 -12.53 13.30 8.41
C ARG A 56 -11.54 14.40 8.10
N GLY A 57 -11.30 14.69 6.81
CA GLY A 57 -10.39 15.76 6.40
C GLY A 57 -10.79 17.13 6.90
N LEU A 58 -12.10 17.43 6.96
CA LEU A 58 -12.64 18.68 7.51
C LEU A 58 -12.57 18.74 9.04
N ALA A 59 -12.46 17.60 9.73
CA ALA A 59 -12.31 17.53 11.17
C ALA A 59 -10.87 17.79 11.65
N TYR A 60 -9.85 17.61 10.78
CA TYR A 60 -8.46 17.86 11.14
C TYR A 60 -8.19 19.35 11.25
N ASN A 61 -7.36 19.70 12.21
CA ASN A 61 -6.88 21.06 12.42
C ASN A 61 -5.42 21.22 11.92
N LEU A 62 -4.87 22.42 12.01
CA LEU A 62 -3.49 22.71 11.56
C LEU A 62 -2.43 21.91 12.34
N GLU A 63 -2.66 21.66 13.63
CA GLU A 63 -1.73 20.89 14.47
C GLU A 63 -1.67 19.42 14.02
N ASP A 64 -2.81 18.82 13.70
CA ASP A 64 -2.87 17.44 13.16
C ASP A 64 -2.05 17.32 11.87
N VAL A 65 -2.17 18.30 10.96
CA VAL A 65 -1.40 18.32 9.71
C VAL A 65 0.10 18.53 9.97
N ALA A 66 0.46 19.42 10.90
CA ALA A 66 1.86 19.65 11.26
C ALA A 66 2.51 18.41 11.88
N ILE A 67 1.80 17.70 12.76
CA ILE A 67 2.23 16.42 13.34
C ILE A 67 2.40 15.36 12.25
N ALA A 68 1.46 15.27 11.30
CA ALA A 68 1.54 14.32 10.20
C ALA A 68 2.80 14.55 9.34
N HIS A 69 3.18 15.80 9.05
CA HIS A 69 4.41 16.11 8.32
C HIS A 69 5.68 15.75 9.12
N LEU A 70 5.66 15.98 10.43
CA LEU A 70 6.78 15.58 11.29
C LEU A 70 6.98 14.06 11.29
N GLN A 71 5.88 13.31 11.40
CA GLN A 71 5.89 11.84 11.37
C GLN A 71 6.33 11.32 10.00
N GLN A 72 5.84 11.89 8.89
CA GLN A 72 6.30 11.55 7.54
C GLN A 72 7.81 11.73 7.41
N SER A 73 8.36 12.83 7.92
CA SER A 73 9.79 13.09 7.88
C SER A 73 10.60 12.05 8.67
N LYS A 74 10.06 11.55 9.78
CA LYS A 74 10.66 10.47 10.56
C LYS A 74 10.61 9.14 9.80
N ILE A 75 9.48 8.81 9.19
CA ILE A 75 9.33 7.60 8.35
C ILE A 75 10.34 7.63 7.19
N ALA A 76 10.44 8.77 6.50
CA ALA A 76 11.38 8.91 5.38
C ALA A 76 12.83 8.72 5.80
N ARG A 77 13.25 9.24 6.97
CA ARG A 77 14.60 9.02 7.50
C ARG A 77 14.84 7.54 7.84
N ASN A 78 13.94 6.91 8.59
CA ASN A 78 14.08 5.50 8.93
C ASN A 78 14.14 4.61 7.68
N TRP A 79 13.43 5.01 6.62
CA TRP A 79 13.46 4.33 5.33
C TRP A 79 14.82 4.46 4.64
N LEU A 80 15.40 5.66 4.66
CA LEU A 80 16.75 5.89 4.13
C LEU A 80 17.81 5.11 4.91
N ASP A 81 17.73 5.09 6.24
CA ASP A 81 18.63 4.33 7.10
C ASP A 81 18.58 2.82 6.78
N LEU A 82 17.40 2.26 6.52
CA LEU A 82 17.25 0.87 6.07
C LEU A 82 18.01 0.61 4.77
N PHE A 83 17.98 1.53 3.82
CA PHE A 83 18.66 1.39 2.53
C PHE A 83 20.15 1.74 2.55
N GLU A 84 20.71 2.04 3.71
CA GLU A 84 22.17 1.97 3.94
C GLU A 84 22.64 0.51 4.14
N GLU A 85 21.74 -0.39 4.60
CA GLU A 85 22.05 -1.79 4.89
C GLU A 85 21.63 -2.74 3.76
N VAL A 86 20.58 -2.39 2.98
CA VAL A 86 20.03 -3.24 1.92
C VAL A 86 19.77 -2.44 0.63
N ASP A 87 19.91 -3.07 -0.52
CA ASP A 87 19.65 -2.44 -1.82
C ASP A 87 18.14 -2.34 -2.12
N VAL A 88 17.41 -3.40 -1.80
CA VAL A 88 15.96 -3.51 -2.05
C VAL A 88 15.26 -4.28 -0.94
N VAL A 89 13.98 -3.98 -0.76
CA VAL A 89 13.03 -4.77 0.05
C VAL A 89 12.02 -5.41 -0.89
N ILE A 90 11.76 -6.70 -0.72
CA ILE A 90 10.75 -7.44 -1.49
C ILE A 90 9.66 -7.90 -0.52
N CYS A 91 8.42 -7.59 -0.83
CA CYS A 91 7.27 -7.99 -0.01
C CYS A 91 6.03 -8.21 -0.88
N PRO A 92 4.93 -8.76 -0.35
CA PRO A 92 3.67 -8.85 -1.07
C PRO A 92 3.19 -7.48 -1.58
N ALA A 93 2.57 -7.46 -2.76
CA ALA A 93 2.02 -6.22 -3.34
C ALA A 93 0.69 -5.82 -2.69
N ALA A 94 0.02 -6.73 -2.00
CA ALA A 94 -1.22 -6.48 -1.26
C ALA A 94 -1.21 -7.27 0.06
N SER A 95 -1.96 -6.79 1.05
CA SER A 95 -2.02 -7.42 2.37
C SER A 95 -2.94 -8.64 2.42
N THR A 96 -3.79 -8.82 1.42
CA THR A 96 -4.79 -9.89 1.36
C THR A 96 -4.96 -10.39 -0.06
N SER A 97 -5.48 -11.60 -0.21
CA SER A 97 -6.01 -12.09 -1.49
C SER A 97 -7.19 -11.23 -1.96
N PRO A 98 -7.48 -11.21 -3.27
CA PRO A 98 -8.68 -10.56 -3.78
C PRO A 98 -9.95 -11.04 -3.09
N PHE A 99 -10.85 -10.12 -2.77
CA PHE A 99 -12.13 -10.39 -2.10
C PHE A 99 -13.31 -10.07 -3.03
N PRO A 100 -14.55 -10.50 -2.71
CA PRO A 100 -15.71 -10.31 -3.57
C PRO A 100 -15.95 -8.82 -3.92
N HIS A 101 -16.32 -8.53 -5.18
CA HIS A 101 -16.48 -7.16 -5.70
C HIS A 101 -17.57 -6.33 -5.00
N ASN A 102 -18.52 -6.99 -4.31
CA ASN A 102 -19.55 -6.33 -3.51
C ASN A 102 -19.07 -5.95 -2.09
N GLN A 103 -17.83 -6.30 -1.75
CA GLN A 103 -17.17 -5.90 -0.52
C GLN A 103 -16.26 -4.69 -0.81
N TRP A 104 -16.42 -3.59 -0.05
CA TRP A 104 -15.70 -2.33 -0.29
C TRP A 104 -14.29 -2.30 0.28
N SER A 105 -14.04 -3.10 1.32
CA SER A 105 -12.75 -3.18 2.01
C SER A 105 -12.68 -4.44 2.85
N VAL A 106 -11.48 -4.77 3.31
CA VAL A 106 -11.26 -5.84 4.28
C VAL A 106 -11.52 -5.30 5.69
N ALA A 107 -12.41 -5.97 6.43
CA ALA A 107 -12.77 -5.57 7.79
C ALA A 107 -11.78 -6.07 8.85
N GLU A 108 -11.07 -7.18 8.56
CA GLU A 108 -10.18 -7.85 9.51
C GLU A 108 -9.08 -8.60 8.76
N ILE A 109 -7.85 -8.58 9.30
CA ILE A 109 -6.69 -9.35 8.81
C ILE A 109 -6.01 -9.95 10.03
N ASP A 110 -5.83 -11.29 10.06
CA ASP A 110 -5.18 -12.03 11.14
C ASP A 110 -5.74 -11.66 12.53
N ASP A 111 -7.07 -11.69 12.68
CA ASP A 111 -7.84 -11.33 13.88
C ASP A 111 -7.71 -9.84 14.30
N ALA A 112 -7.01 -9.01 13.51
CA ALA A 112 -6.91 -7.58 13.74
C ALA A 112 -7.96 -6.82 12.93
N LYS A 113 -8.87 -6.12 13.63
CA LYS A 113 -9.89 -5.28 12.98
C LYS A 113 -9.27 -4.05 12.33
N MET A 114 -9.68 -3.79 11.09
CA MET A 114 -9.28 -2.58 10.37
C MET A 114 -10.07 -1.38 10.87
N ALA A 115 -9.39 -0.42 11.49
CA ALA A 115 -10.02 0.78 12.06
C ALA A 115 -10.67 1.67 10.99
N THR A 116 -10.12 1.65 9.76
CA THR A 116 -10.64 2.37 8.60
C THR A 116 -10.54 1.50 7.36
N TYR A 117 -11.27 1.84 6.30
CA TYR A 117 -11.19 1.12 5.03
C TYR A 117 -9.82 1.26 4.35
N MET A 118 -8.98 2.19 4.77
CA MET A 118 -7.63 2.39 4.23
C MET A 118 -6.58 1.50 4.92
N ARG A 119 -6.86 1.01 6.13
CA ARG A 119 -5.87 0.36 6.98
C ARG A 119 -5.26 -0.91 6.38
N TRP A 120 -6.02 -1.68 5.63
CA TRP A 120 -5.53 -2.88 4.95
C TRP A 120 -4.53 -2.59 3.83
N LEU A 121 -4.41 -1.32 3.38
CA LEU A 121 -3.46 -0.87 2.38
C LEU A 121 -2.09 -0.47 2.97
N ALA A 122 -1.83 -0.69 4.26
CA ALA A 122 -0.62 -0.21 4.94
C ALA A 122 0.68 -0.64 4.24
N ILE A 123 0.73 -1.87 3.71
CA ILE A 123 1.90 -2.40 3.00
C ILE A 123 2.26 -1.58 1.74
N THR A 124 1.32 -0.82 1.19
CA THR A 124 1.53 0.01 -0.01
C THR A 124 1.71 1.50 0.31
N TYR A 125 0.93 2.04 1.26
CA TYR A 125 1.05 3.47 1.54
C TYR A 125 2.23 3.83 2.44
N LEU A 126 2.76 2.93 3.27
CA LEU A 126 3.96 3.21 4.06
C LEU A 126 5.19 3.50 3.17
N PRO A 127 5.51 2.71 2.14
CA PRO A 127 6.51 3.09 1.15
C PRO A 127 6.22 4.40 0.42
N THR A 128 4.95 4.69 0.13
CA THR A 128 4.53 5.97 -0.48
C THR A 128 4.84 7.15 0.43
N MET A 129 4.63 7.01 1.75
CA MET A 129 4.96 8.04 2.74
C MET A 129 6.47 8.34 2.78
N ALA A 130 7.31 7.34 2.47
CA ALA A 130 8.76 7.47 2.37
C ALA A 130 9.24 7.89 0.97
N LEU A 131 8.35 8.11 0.00
CA LEU A 131 8.67 8.41 -1.40
C LEU A 131 9.55 7.32 -2.06
N ALA A 132 9.37 6.07 -1.67
CA ALA A 132 10.15 4.94 -2.16
C ALA A 132 9.98 4.74 -3.67
N SER A 133 11.07 4.38 -4.35
CA SER A 133 10.99 3.80 -5.69
C SER A 133 10.40 2.40 -5.60
N ALA A 134 9.40 2.08 -6.42
CA ALA A 134 8.67 0.82 -6.35
C ALA A 134 8.35 0.25 -7.73
N VAL A 135 8.40 -1.07 -7.85
CA VAL A 135 7.90 -1.81 -9.00
C VAL A 135 7.17 -3.07 -8.52
N VAL A 136 6.11 -3.47 -9.22
CA VAL A 136 5.32 -4.67 -8.90
C VAL A 136 5.47 -5.70 -10.01
N LEU A 137 5.69 -6.96 -9.62
CA LEU A 137 5.72 -8.11 -10.52
C LEU A 137 4.60 -9.09 -10.16
N PRO A 138 3.94 -9.71 -11.16
CA PRO A 138 3.09 -10.86 -10.91
C PRO A 138 3.95 -12.05 -10.44
N CYS A 139 3.45 -12.77 -9.43
CA CYS A 139 4.17 -13.88 -8.78
C CYS A 139 3.24 -15.07 -8.52
N GLY A 140 2.77 -15.70 -9.61
CA GLY A 140 1.92 -16.88 -9.51
C GLY A 140 0.48 -16.61 -9.07
N ILE A 141 -0.10 -17.63 -8.45
CA ILE A 141 -1.44 -17.61 -7.87
C ILE A 141 -1.39 -18.11 -6.43
N ASP A 142 -2.26 -17.57 -5.58
CA ASP A 142 -2.38 -17.98 -4.18
C ASP A 142 -3.19 -19.30 -4.02
N ASP A 143 -3.35 -19.76 -2.76
CA ASP A 143 -4.09 -20.97 -2.43
C ASP A 143 -5.59 -20.89 -2.80
N GLN A 144 -6.12 -19.68 -2.95
CA GLN A 144 -7.50 -19.42 -3.38
C GLN A 144 -7.63 -19.33 -4.91
N LYS A 145 -6.56 -19.62 -5.65
CA LYS A 145 -6.47 -19.53 -7.12
C LYS A 145 -6.59 -18.11 -7.66
N MET A 146 -6.24 -17.11 -6.84
CA MET A 146 -6.25 -15.70 -7.22
C MET A 146 -4.84 -15.23 -7.60
N PRO A 147 -4.71 -14.28 -8.54
CA PRO A 147 -3.41 -13.72 -8.91
C PRO A 147 -2.71 -13.09 -7.70
N PHE A 148 -1.42 -13.37 -7.56
CA PHE A 148 -0.57 -12.82 -6.52
C PHE A 148 0.54 -11.96 -7.13
N GLY A 149 0.94 -10.91 -6.43
CA GLY A 149 2.03 -10.02 -6.83
C GLY A 149 3.00 -9.74 -5.69
N ILE A 150 4.23 -9.44 -6.06
CA ILE A 150 5.26 -8.92 -5.15
C ILE A 150 5.63 -7.49 -5.55
N GLN A 151 5.96 -6.66 -4.57
CA GLN A 151 6.55 -5.35 -4.80
C GLN A 151 8.03 -5.36 -4.41
N ILE A 152 8.82 -4.65 -5.21
CA ILE A 152 10.24 -4.42 -5.01
C ILE A 152 10.40 -2.94 -4.71
N LEU A 153 10.96 -2.62 -3.56
CA LEU A 153 11.05 -1.27 -3.01
C LEU A 153 12.51 -0.89 -2.82
N SER A 154 12.85 0.38 -3.03
CA SER A 154 14.17 0.94 -2.74
C SER A 154 14.07 2.39 -2.27
N ALA A 155 15.19 3.00 -1.95
CA ALA A 155 15.27 4.41 -1.59
C ALA A 155 14.68 5.32 -2.70
N PRO A 156 14.24 6.53 -2.36
CA PRO A 156 13.80 7.54 -3.33
C PRO A 156 14.85 7.76 -4.43
N GLY A 157 14.38 7.85 -5.69
CA GLY A 157 15.24 8.09 -6.86
C GLY A 157 16.07 6.88 -7.33
N ARG A 158 15.80 5.69 -6.79
CA ARG A 158 16.45 4.43 -7.22
C ARG A 158 15.64 3.65 -8.24
N ASP A 159 14.88 4.34 -9.11
CA ASP A 159 13.99 3.72 -10.10
C ASP A 159 14.73 2.75 -11.03
N GLN A 160 15.92 3.13 -11.49
CA GLN A 160 16.75 2.26 -12.33
C GLN A 160 17.10 0.94 -11.61
N LEU A 161 17.44 1.01 -10.32
CA LEU A 161 17.77 -0.18 -9.53
C LEU A 161 16.58 -1.12 -9.40
N VAL A 162 15.40 -0.61 -9.01
CA VAL A 162 14.21 -1.48 -8.86
C VAL A 162 13.80 -2.10 -10.19
N ILE A 163 13.95 -1.41 -11.32
CA ILE A 163 13.69 -1.95 -12.67
C ILE A 163 14.68 -3.06 -13.02
N GLN A 164 15.98 -2.87 -12.73
CA GLN A 164 17.00 -3.90 -12.99
C GLN A 164 16.77 -5.15 -12.14
N VAL A 165 16.45 -4.99 -10.85
CA VAL A 165 16.11 -6.11 -9.96
C VAL A 165 14.82 -6.79 -10.43
N ALA A 166 13.79 -6.02 -10.81
CA ALA A 166 12.55 -6.56 -11.36
C ALA A 166 12.82 -7.42 -12.60
N LYS A 167 13.65 -6.94 -13.53
CA LYS A 167 13.99 -7.71 -14.74
C LYS A 167 14.71 -9.02 -14.39
N ALA A 168 15.65 -9.00 -13.46
CA ALA A 168 16.34 -10.20 -13.03
C ALA A 168 15.41 -11.21 -12.34
N LEU A 169 14.48 -10.70 -11.50
CA LEU A 169 13.48 -11.54 -10.81
C LEU A 169 12.44 -12.11 -11.77
N GLU A 170 12.01 -11.36 -12.77
CA GLU A 170 11.03 -11.84 -13.76
C GLU A 170 11.50 -13.13 -14.42
N ASP A 171 12.78 -13.19 -14.83
CA ASP A 171 13.36 -14.39 -15.45
C ASP A 171 13.41 -15.59 -14.45
N VAL A 172 13.71 -15.33 -13.18
CA VAL A 172 13.70 -16.34 -12.11
C VAL A 172 12.27 -16.84 -11.84
N LEU A 173 11.33 -15.93 -11.67
CA LEU A 173 9.92 -16.27 -11.41
C LEU A 173 9.30 -17.06 -12.57
N ALA A 174 9.62 -16.71 -13.82
CA ALA A 174 9.15 -17.40 -15.01
C ALA A 174 9.67 -18.83 -15.13
N SER A 175 10.82 -19.13 -14.50
CA SER A 175 11.43 -20.48 -14.56
C SER A 175 10.75 -21.49 -13.63
N HIS A 176 9.87 -21.05 -12.72
CA HIS A 176 9.27 -21.94 -11.71
C HIS A 176 7.73 -21.91 -11.80
N PRO A 177 7.06 -23.09 -11.94
CA PRO A 177 5.61 -23.18 -12.15
C PRO A 177 4.75 -22.49 -11.08
N ALA A 178 5.21 -22.44 -9.82
CA ALA A 178 4.46 -21.82 -8.72
C ALA A 178 4.51 -20.29 -8.72
N THR A 179 5.51 -19.68 -9.38
CA THR A 179 5.73 -18.24 -9.36
C THR A 179 5.59 -17.58 -10.74
N MET A 180 5.47 -18.39 -11.80
CA MET A 180 5.30 -17.86 -13.15
C MET A 180 4.04 -17.01 -13.27
N ARG A 181 4.11 -15.97 -14.09
CA ARG A 181 2.99 -15.06 -14.35
C ARG A 181 1.75 -15.85 -14.79
N PRO A 182 0.61 -15.74 -14.11
CA PRO A 182 -0.64 -16.35 -14.54
C PRO A 182 -1.15 -15.67 -15.82
N ILE A 183 -1.51 -16.49 -16.83
CA ILE A 183 -2.09 -16.01 -18.08
C ILE A 183 -3.57 -16.35 -18.05
N PRO A 184 -4.48 -15.33 -18.14
CA PRO A 184 -5.91 -15.59 -18.18
C PRO A 184 -6.31 -16.42 -19.40
N ASP A 185 -7.18 -17.40 -19.21
CA ASP A 185 -7.82 -18.11 -20.31
C ASP A 185 -8.97 -17.28 -20.89
N LEU A 186 -8.68 -16.56 -21.95
CA LEU A 186 -9.66 -15.67 -22.59
C LEU A 186 -10.83 -16.39 -23.20
N THR A 187 -10.74 -17.71 -23.46
CA THR A 187 -11.87 -18.51 -24.01
C THR A 187 -13.02 -18.63 -23.02
N LYS A 188 -12.74 -18.48 -21.72
CA LYS A 188 -13.75 -18.52 -20.64
C LYS A 188 -14.49 -17.20 -20.45
N LEU A 189 -14.10 -16.13 -21.13
CA LEU A 189 -14.74 -14.81 -21.02
C LEU A 189 -15.88 -14.61 -22.02
N THR A 190 -16.12 -15.57 -22.93
CA THR A 190 -17.12 -15.49 -24.01
C THR A 190 -18.39 -16.27 -23.74
N SER A 191 -18.65 -16.67 -22.50
CA SER A 191 -19.88 -17.38 -22.08
C SER A 191 -20.83 -16.51 -21.27
#